data_e2d5a5c21a688daa0c0dc0983782af68
#
_entry.id   e2d5a5c21a688daa0c0dc0983782af68
#
_cell.length_a   1.000
_cell.length_b   1.000
_cell.length_c   1.000
_cell.angle_alpha   90.00
_cell.angle_beta   90.00
_cell.angle_gamma   90.00
#
_symmetry.space_group_name_H-M   'P 1'
#
loop_
_entity.id
_entity.type
_entity.pdbx_description
1 polymer ?
#
loop_
_entity_poly.entity_id
_entity_poly.type
_entity_poly.pdbx_seq_one_letter_code
_entity_poly.pdbx_strand_id
1 'polypeptide(L)'
;MIVKNGAHTLRECLASVAGLTNQIVIADTGSTDGSAQLARDLGAKVFDLPWQDDFAQARNAALQALTTDWALVLDDDEELDPEARAKIPSLLDNAAVGGYCLTLRNYLPVRFSLGGHAPSVQPNNSSIERAKRSRAHTDFSICRLFRRHPEIYYVGRVHELVESRIRAVGLEIRMTGLVIHHFGILVSDAERRAKDEVYRRLGRLKVQENPNDADAWVELGLQEYEQFKNYSAGIECLEKALALNPMVSPVPYLSLANLYIEIHDYARALQVLNKTTMSGRSAGEHAHISGDALYNLGWLQEARAAYLRALEILPEDARVRSKLGLTEVRLGLKKKGLIRLANALEAAPEVFEMHDRLIKAYLVMNRLPQAADAAERMATELPNPTTILRAVSIRSHMKQWRAAEKIVDRGLELLPEDQQLLEAKRELQREMAVPAKGNRLLHHRPFGG
;
A
#
# COMPACT_ATOMS: atom_id res chain seq x y z
N MET A 1 1.65 26.27 -4.36
CA MET A 1 0.64 25.29 -3.91
C MET A 1 -0.57 25.33 -4.84
N ILE A 2 -1.26 24.22 -5.07
CA ILE A 2 -2.62 24.14 -5.61
C ILE A 2 -3.55 23.68 -4.49
N VAL A 3 -4.78 24.18 -4.43
CA VAL A 3 -5.74 23.83 -3.35
C VAL A 3 -7.12 23.61 -3.92
N LYS A 4 -7.84 22.64 -3.32
CA LYS A 4 -9.28 22.44 -3.49
C LYS A 4 -9.87 21.86 -2.21
N ASN A 5 -10.66 22.66 -1.48
CA ASN A 5 -11.33 22.25 -0.24
C ASN A 5 -10.36 21.78 0.86
N GLY A 6 -9.26 22.52 1.07
CA GLY A 6 -8.21 22.23 2.06
C GLY A 6 -8.29 23.05 3.34
N ALA A 7 -9.40 23.73 3.66
CA ALA A 7 -9.50 24.64 4.80
C ALA A 7 -9.13 23.98 6.15
N HIS A 8 -9.32 22.66 6.27
CA HIS A 8 -9.06 21.92 7.50
C HIS A 8 -7.58 21.55 7.73
N THR A 9 -6.71 21.70 6.71
CA THR A 9 -5.27 21.34 6.75
C THR A 9 -4.36 22.51 6.45
N LEU A 10 -4.84 23.48 5.69
CA LEU A 10 -4.06 24.58 5.13
C LEU A 10 -3.34 25.42 6.19
N ARG A 11 -3.93 25.61 7.37
CA ARG A 11 -3.34 26.42 8.45
C ARG A 11 -2.04 25.80 8.97
N GLU A 12 -2.04 24.51 9.23
CA GLU A 12 -0.88 23.75 9.71
C GLU A 12 0.20 23.67 8.63
N CYS A 13 -0.20 23.43 7.38
CA CYS A 13 0.71 23.43 6.24
C CYS A 13 1.46 24.79 6.14
N LEU A 14 0.75 25.91 6.09
CA LEU A 14 1.36 27.23 5.96
C LEU A 14 2.18 27.63 7.20
N ALA A 15 1.75 27.22 8.39
CA ALA A 15 2.52 27.43 9.63
C ALA A 15 3.86 26.69 9.61
N SER A 16 3.94 25.50 8.97
CA SER A 16 5.16 24.72 8.89
C SER A 16 6.29 25.42 8.11
N VAL A 17 5.96 26.34 7.21
CA VAL A 17 6.91 27.13 6.41
C VAL A 17 7.03 28.58 6.85
N ALA A 18 6.42 28.95 7.96
CA ALA A 18 6.45 30.33 8.47
C ALA A 18 7.90 30.79 8.75
N GLY A 19 8.26 31.94 8.21
CA GLY A 19 9.62 32.50 8.34
C GLY A 19 10.66 31.90 7.41
N LEU A 20 10.33 30.84 6.64
CA LEU A 20 11.20 30.28 5.61
C LEU A 20 10.98 30.94 4.24
N THR A 21 9.74 31.25 3.91
CA THR A 21 9.35 31.69 2.57
C THR A 21 9.05 33.19 2.53
N ASN A 22 9.50 33.86 1.46
CA ASN A 22 9.24 35.29 1.24
C ASN A 22 7.91 35.52 0.50
N GLN A 23 7.40 34.47 -0.17
CA GLN A 23 6.19 34.54 -0.96
C GLN A 23 5.45 33.18 -0.88
N ILE A 24 4.16 33.25 -0.65
CA ILE A 24 3.27 32.10 -0.73
C ILE A 24 2.27 32.35 -1.85
N VAL A 25 2.23 31.44 -2.84
CA VAL A 25 1.32 31.51 -3.99
C VAL A 25 0.45 30.26 -4.01
N ILE A 26 -0.86 30.48 -4.09
CA ILE A 26 -1.86 29.42 -4.13
C ILE A 26 -2.77 29.62 -5.34
N ALA A 27 -2.84 28.58 -6.20
CA ALA A 27 -3.88 28.49 -7.21
C ALA A 27 -5.05 27.69 -6.61
N ASP A 28 -6.18 28.36 -6.42
CA ASP A 28 -7.42 27.73 -5.97
C ASP A 28 -8.16 27.12 -7.15
N THR A 29 -8.37 25.81 -7.15
CA THR A 29 -8.98 25.07 -8.27
C THR A 29 -10.49 24.87 -8.11
N GLY A 30 -11.14 25.76 -7.36
CA GLY A 30 -12.59 25.77 -7.16
C GLY A 30 -13.00 25.28 -5.79
N SER A 31 -12.40 25.82 -4.72
CA SER A 31 -12.80 25.53 -3.34
C SER A 31 -14.15 26.20 -2.98
N THR A 32 -14.91 25.49 -2.16
CA THR A 32 -16.24 25.93 -1.66
C THR A 32 -16.31 25.96 -0.13
N ASP A 33 -15.23 25.57 0.55
CA ASP A 33 -15.13 25.41 2.02
C ASP A 33 -14.47 26.59 2.75
N GLY A 34 -14.15 27.69 2.04
CA GLY A 34 -13.47 28.85 2.60
C GLY A 34 -11.94 28.80 2.51
N SER A 35 -11.33 27.78 1.89
CA SER A 35 -9.87 27.64 1.73
C SER A 35 -9.22 28.88 1.14
N ALA A 36 -9.79 29.45 0.07
CA ALA A 36 -9.22 30.63 -0.59
C ALA A 36 -9.19 31.86 0.33
N GLN A 37 -10.23 32.08 1.14
CA GLN A 37 -10.27 33.18 2.11
C GLN A 37 -9.28 32.95 3.25
N LEU A 38 -9.26 31.74 3.82
CA LEU A 38 -8.30 31.36 4.86
C LEU A 38 -6.84 31.58 4.40
N ALA A 39 -6.53 31.18 3.17
CA ALA A 39 -5.19 31.38 2.60
C ALA A 39 -4.80 32.85 2.52
N ARG A 40 -5.72 33.72 2.07
CA ARG A 40 -5.51 35.18 2.02
C ARG A 40 -5.29 35.77 3.43
N ASP A 41 -6.09 35.33 4.40
CA ASP A 41 -5.97 35.80 5.81
C ASP A 41 -4.63 35.36 6.43
N LEU A 42 -4.01 34.29 5.93
CA LEU A 42 -2.69 33.80 6.30
C LEU A 42 -1.55 34.42 5.47
N GLY A 43 -1.85 35.43 4.63
CA GLY A 43 -0.86 36.18 3.87
C GLY A 43 -0.45 35.60 2.52
N ALA A 44 -1.15 34.58 2.03
CA ALA A 44 -0.88 33.99 0.71
C ALA A 44 -1.49 34.85 -0.42
N LYS A 45 -0.78 34.91 -1.55
CA LYS A 45 -1.32 35.40 -2.80
C LYS A 45 -2.15 34.30 -3.43
N VAL A 46 -3.48 34.48 -3.44
CA VAL A 46 -4.42 33.47 -3.98
C VAL A 46 -5.06 33.98 -5.26
N PHE A 47 -5.10 33.13 -6.29
CA PHE A 47 -5.85 33.38 -7.51
C PHE A 47 -6.71 32.16 -7.88
N ASP A 48 -7.85 32.44 -8.47
CA ASP A 48 -8.78 31.40 -8.90
C ASP A 48 -8.30 30.82 -10.24
N LEU A 49 -8.24 29.48 -10.29
CA LEU A 49 -7.83 28.73 -11.48
C LEU A 49 -8.86 27.62 -11.74
N PRO A 50 -9.72 27.75 -12.76
CA PRO A 50 -10.66 26.69 -13.10
C PRO A 50 -9.93 25.38 -13.38
N TRP A 51 -10.36 24.32 -12.70
CA TRP A 51 -9.76 23.00 -12.85
C TRP A 51 -9.97 22.44 -14.27
N GLN A 52 -8.89 22.06 -14.93
CA GLN A 52 -8.89 21.52 -16.31
C GLN A 52 -8.38 20.08 -16.40
N ASP A 53 -8.52 19.31 -15.32
CA ASP A 53 -8.10 17.92 -15.25
C ASP A 53 -6.58 17.72 -15.52
N ASP A 54 -5.77 18.68 -15.06
CA ASP A 54 -4.32 18.70 -15.27
C ASP A 54 -3.60 19.31 -14.06
N PHE A 55 -2.93 18.47 -13.28
CA PHE A 55 -2.16 18.91 -12.11
C PHE A 55 -0.93 19.72 -12.51
N ALA A 56 -0.22 19.32 -13.59
CA ALA A 56 0.95 20.05 -14.05
C ALA A 56 0.58 21.48 -14.49
N GLN A 57 -0.52 21.65 -15.21
CA GLN A 57 -1.02 22.97 -15.60
C GLN A 57 -1.29 23.83 -14.37
N ALA A 58 -1.97 23.29 -13.37
CA ALA A 58 -2.31 24.05 -12.17
C ALA A 58 -1.05 24.44 -11.35
N ARG A 59 -0.09 23.50 -11.19
CA ARG A 59 1.18 23.80 -10.52
C ARG A 59 2.02 24.81 -11.31
N ASN A 60 2.05 24.70 -12.64
CA ASN A 60 2.78 25.63 -13.49
C ASN A 60 2.21 27.06 -13.43
N ALA A 61 0.87 27.21 -13.35
CA ALA A 61 0.25 28.51 -13.13
C ALA A 61 0.67 29.15 -11.78
N ALA A 62 0.72 28.36 -10.71
CA ALA A 62 1.22 28.82 -9.43
C ALA A 62 2.72 29.15 -9.47
N LEU A 63 3.53 28.34 -10.15
CA LEU A 63 4.97 28.55 -10.33
C LEU A 63 5.29 29.83 -11.11
N GLN A 64 4.52 30.13 -12.17
CA GLN A 64 4.67 31.36 -12.96
C GLN A 64 4.37 32.63 -12.15
N ALA A 65 3.51 32.55 -11.16
CA ALA A 65 3.16 33.68 -10.29
C ALA A 65 4.20 33.98 -9.18
N LEU A 66 5.22 33.11 -9.02
CA LEU A 66 6.35 33.32 -8.12
C LEU A 66 7.37 34.26 -8.75
N THR A 67 8.07 35.02 -7.88
CA THR A 67 9.15 35.95 -8.28
C THR A 67 10.49 35.63 -7.60
N THR A 68 10.53 34.56 -6.79
CA THR A 68 11.70 34.09 -6.05
C THR A 68 12.62 33.24 -6.92
N ASP A 69 13.88 33.02 -6.52
CA ASP A 69 14.85 32.19 -7.24
C ASP A 69 14.61 30.68 -7.04
N TRP A 70 13.99 30.32 -5.92
CA TRP A 70 13.66 28.95 -5.58
C TRP A 70 12.17 28.79 -5.30
N ALA A 71 11.65 27.63 -5.62
CA ALA A 71 10.29 27.21 -5.30
C ALA A 71 10.32 25.99 -4.39
N LEU A 72 9.63 26.09 -3.25
CA LEU A 72 9.26 24.94 -2.41
C LEU A 72 7.79 24.61 -2.67
N VAL A 73 7.50 23.38 -3.06
CA VAL A 73 6.13 22.96 -3.37
C VAL A 73 5.62 22.05 -2.26
N LEU A 74 4.49 22.43 -1.70
CA LEU A 74 3.72 21.63 -0.72
C LEU A 74 2.28 21.54 -1.17
N ASP A 75 1.63 20.43 -0.84
CA ASP A 75 0.18 20.26 -0.89
C ASP A 75 -0.44 20.71 0.44
N ASP A 76 -1.74 20.99 0.47
CA ASP A 76 -2.40 21.55 1.66
C ASP A 76 -2.45 20.59 2.86
N ASP A 77 -2.30 19.29 2.61
CA ASP A 77 -2.23 18.21 3.60
C ASP A 77 -0.79 17.78 3.96
N GLU A 78 0.21 18.59 3.57
CA GLU A 78 1.63 18.37 3.85
C GLU A 78 2.15 19.41 4.87
N GLU A 79 3.09 18.99 5.74
CA GLU A 79 3.77 19.82 6.71
C GLU A 79 5.28 19.63 6.59
N LEU A 80 6.03 20.72 6.48
CA LEU A 80 7.49 20.67 6.45
C LEU A 80 8.03 20.38 7.86
N ASP A 81 8.91 19.38 7.97
CA ASP A 81 9.56 19.06 9.24
C ASP A 81 10.38 20.26 9.77
N PRO A 82 10.39 20.54 11.09
CA PRO A 82 11.17 21.63 11.68
C PRO A 82 12.67 21.58 11.37
N GLU A 83 13.27 20.39 11.30
CA GLU A 83 14.66 20.22 10.89
C GLU A 83 14.86 20.59 9.42
N ALA A 84 13.94 20.17 8.54
CA ALA A 84 13.95 20.53 7.13
C ALA A 84 13.85 22.04 6.96
N ARG A 85 12.92 22.70 7.68
CA ARG A 85 12.78 24.15 7.67
C ARG A 85 14.07 24.87 8.06
N ALA A 86 14.78 24.37 9.07
CA ALA A 86 16.03 24.97 9.53
C ALA A 86 17.19 24.78 8.53
N LYS A 87 17.23 23.65 7.82
CA LYS A 87 18.35 23.31 6.92
C LYS A 87 18.20 23.81 5.48
N ILE A 88 17.00 24.00 4.98
CA ILE A 88 16.73 24.43 3.60
C ILE A 88 17.53 25.69 3.21
N PRO A 89 17.62 26.77 4.01
CA PRO A 89 18.37 27.97 3.62
C PRO A 89 19.82 27.69 3.21
N SER A 90 20.50 26.77 3.89
CA SER A 90 21.89 26.41 3.60
C SER A 90 22.10 25.63 2.29
N LEU A 91 21.00 25.13 1.68
CA LEU A 91 21.05 24.40 0.43
C LEU A 91 20.99 25.31 -0.80
N LEU A 92 20.47 26.54 -0.66
CA LEU A 92 20.08 27.40 -1.78
C LEU A 92 21.27 28.05 -2.52
N ASP A 93 22.47 28.08 -1.91
CA ASP A 93 23.64 28.75 -2.47
C ASP A 93 24.41 27.92 -3.50
N ASN A 94 24.08 26.63 -3.66
CA ASN A 94 24.80 25.74 -4.56
C ASN A 94 24.37 25.94 -6.04
N ALA A 95 25.19 26.63 -6.82
CA ALA A 95 24.87 26.96 -8.21
C ALA A 95 24.72 25.76 -9.15
N ALA A 96 25.36 24.61 -8.87
CA ALA A 96 25.28 23.41 -9.70
C ALA A 96 23.95 22.64 -9.51
N VAL A 97 23.23 22.90 -8.41
CA VAL A 97 22.01 22.18 -8.05
C VAL A 97 20.78 22.92 -8.56
N GLY A 98 19.96 22.24 -9.34
CA GLY A 98 18.67 22.72 -9.82
C GLY A 98 17.49 22.24 -8.99
N GLY A 99 17.65 21.15 -8.23
CA GLY A 99 16.58 20.63 -7.39
C GLY A 99 17.07 19.72 -6.26
N TYR A 100 16.29 19.68 -5.21
CA TYR A 100 16.48 18.82 -4.06
C TYR A 100 15.26 17.92 -3.88
N CYS A 101 15.50 16.61 -3.81
CA CYS A 101 14.49 15.65 -3.43
C CYS A 101 14.41 15.59 -1.91
N LEU A 102 13.20 15.74 -1.39
CA LEU A 102 12.86 15.59 0.00
C LEU A 102 12.16 14.24 0.21
N THR A 103 12.17 13.77 1.43
CA THR A 103 11.47 12.54 1.83
C THR A 103 10.02 12.87 2.15
N LEU A 104 9.10 12.45 1.29
CA LEU A 104 7.66 12.51 1.56
C LEU A 104 7.28 11.34 2.46
N ARG A 105 6.93 11.63 3.71
CA ARG A 105 6.54 10.65 4.72
C ARG A 105 5.03 10.50 4.77
N ASN A 106 4.53 9.40 4.22
CA ASN A 106 3.11 9.09 4.18
C ASN A 106 2.70 8.31 5.42
N TYR A 107 1.85 8.89 6.25
CA TYR A 107 1.31 8.24 7.44
C TYR A 107 0.17 7.31 7.08
N LEU A 108 0.26 6.05 7.55
CA LEU A 108 -0.68 4.99 7.21
C LEU A 108 -1.79 4.89 8.27
N PRO A 109 -3.05 4.62 7.89
CA PRO A 109 -4.12 4.38 8.84
C PRO A 109 -3.84 3.11 9.67
N VAL A 110 -4.36 3.06 10.90
CA VAL A 110 -4.15 1.96 11.87
C VAL A 110 -4.54 0.57 11.31
N ARG A 111 -5.42 0.51 10.31
CA ARG A 111 -5.90 -0.72 9.65
C ARG A 111 -5.27 -0.92 8.27
N PHE A 112 -4.00 -0.63 8.12
CA PHE A 112 -3.34 -0.83 6.83
C PHE A 112 -2.88 -2.29 6.71
N SER A 113 -3.49 -3.05 5.79
CA SER A 113 -2.99 -4.36 5.35
C SER A 113 -1.95 -4.12 4.25
N LEU A 114 -0.74 -4.61 4.46
CA LEU A 114 0.36 -4.50 3.50
C LEU A 114 0.14 -5.45 2.33
N GLY A 115 -0.51 -4.97 1.28
CA GLY A 115 -0.50 -5.64 -0.02
C GLY A 115 0.90 -5.58 -0.68
N GLY A 116 1.26 -6.60 -1.39
CA GLY A 116 2.55 -7.10 -1.82
C GLY A 116 3.65 -6.21 -2.37
N HIS A 117 3.51 -4.91 -2.62
CA HIS A 117 4.58 -4.05 -3.17
C HIS A 117 4.75 -2.73 -2.42
N ALA A 118 4.19 -2.62 -1.22
CA ALA A 118 4.37 -1.41 -0.43
C ALA A 118 5.88 -1.16 -0.18
N PRO A 119 6.35 0.10 -0.31
CA PRO A 119 7.67 0.49 0.18
C PRO A 119 7.78 0.08 1.64
N SER A 120 9.00 -0.16 2.12
CA SER A 120 9.24 -0.64 3.48
C SER A 120 8.47 0.22 4.48
N VAL A 121 7.46 -0.39 5.11
CA VAL A 121 6.70 0.25 6.19
C VAL A 121 7.59 0.34 7.41
N GLN A 122 7.65 1.52 8.00
CA GLN A 122 8.43 1.80 9.19
C GLN A 122 7.51 2.18 10.35
N PRO A 123 7.88 1.84 11.59
CA PRO A 123 7.16 2.28 12.78
C PRO A 123 7.14 3.81 12.84
N ASN A 124 6.02 4.38 13.24
CA ASN A 124 5.91 5.82 13.43
C ASN A 124 6.43 6.23 14.81
N ASN A 125 7.55 6.96 14.83
CA ASN A 125 8.14 7.56 16.02
C ASN A 125 8.10 9.11 15.96
N SER A 126 7.25 9.70 15.14
CA SER A 126 7.14 11.14 14.94
C SER A 126 6.61 11.84 16.20
N SER A 127 7.20 12.97 16.55
CA SER A 127 6.72 13.86 17.61
C SER A 127 5.57 14.79 17.16
N ILE A 128 5.28 14.83 15.86
CA ILE A 128 4.22 15.67 15.29
C ILE A 128 2.86 15.16 15.76
N GLU A 129 2.04 16.07 16.35
CA GLU A 129 0.78 15.71 16.99
C GLU A 129 -0.18 14.98 16.02
N ARG A 130 -0.28 15.48 14.80
CA ARG A 130 -1.14 14.91 13.77
C ARG A 130 -0.70 13.50 13.34
N ALA A 131 0.60 13.23 13.37
CA ALA A 131 1.19 11.93 13.05
C ALA A 131 0.90 10.86 14.10
N LYS A 132 0.64 11.23 15.36
CA LYS A 132 0.36 10.29 16.46
C LYS A 132 -0.87 9.42 16.22
N ARG A 133 -1.74 9.80 15.28
CA ARG A 133 -2.91 9.00 14.84
C ARG A 133 -2.52 7.81 13.96
N SER A 134 -1.26 7.73 13.53
CA SER A 134 -0.72 6.64 12.72
C SER A 134 0.30 5.82 13.50
N ARG A 135 0.32 4.50 13.30
CA ARG A 135 1.33 3.60 13.89
C ARG A 135 2.53 3.35 12.97
N ALA A 136 2.40 3.67 11.70
CA ALA A 136 3.40 3.38 10.70
C ALA A 136 3.41 4.42 9.58
N HIS A 137 4.50 4.47 8.82
CA HIS A 137 4.63 5.31 7.64
C HIS A 137 5.41 4.61 6.54
N THR A 138 5.28 5.15 5.32
CA THR A 138 6.15 4.84 4.19
C THR A 138 6.81 6.10 3.69
N ASP A 139 8.07 6.02 3.27
CA ASP A 139 8.85 7.15 2.81
C ASP A 139 9.08 7.04 1.29
N PHE A 140 8.85 8.15 0.58
CA PHE A 140 9.15 8.33 -0.84
C PHE A 140 10.04 9.53 -1.03
N SER A 141 10.84 9.52 -2.09
CA SER A 141 11.68 10.64 -2.43
C SER A 141 11.10 11.39 -3.63
N ILE A 142 10.89 12.70 -3.50
CA ILE A 142 10.27 13.54 -4.52
C ILE A 142 10.94 14.92 -4.55
N CYS A 143 11.12 15.47 -5.76
CA CYS A 143 11.70 16.82 -5.93
C CYS A 143 10.65 17.89 -5.58
N ARG A 144 10.77 18.48 -4.40
CA ARG A 144 9.84 19.50 -3.88
C ARG A 144 10.48 20.89 -3.72
N LEU A 145 11.82 20.97 -3.74
CA LEU A 145 12.56 22.24 -3.70
C LEU A 145 13.42 22.36 -4.96
N PHE A 146 13.16 23.37 -5.80
CA PHE A 146 13.89 23.52 -7.05
C PHE A 146 14.02 24.97 -7.49
N ARG A 147 15.04 25.23 -8.35
CA ARG A 147 15.27 26.57 -8.92
C ARG A 147 14.13 26.96 -9.86
N ARG A 148 13.68 28.20 -9.72
CA ARG A 148 12.76 28.78 -10.69
C ARG A 148 13.55 29.18 -11.96
N HIS A 149 13.20 28.51 -13.06
CA HIS A 149 13.80 28.75 -14.38
C HIS A 149 12.71 28.59 -15.44
N PRO A 150 12.69 29.39 -16.53
CA PRO A 150 11.65 29.33 -17.55
C PRO A 150 11.45 27.91 -18.17
N GLU A 151 12.52 27.12 -18.24
CA GLU A 151 12.47 25.77 -18.77
C GLU A 151 12.26 24.68 -17.69
N ILE A 152 12.18 25.04 -16.42
CA ILE A 152 11.88 24.14 -15.32
C ILE A 152 10.41 24.28 -14.96
N TYR A 153 9.60 23.32 -15.36
CA TYR A 153 8.17 23.27 -15.16
C TYR A 153 7.70 21.82 -15.01
N TYR A 154 6.53 21.64 -14.42
CA TYR A 154 5.91 20.32 -14.26
C TYR A 154 5.43 19.77 -15.60
N VAL A 155 5.64 18.47 -15.80
CA VAL A 155 5.15 17.68 -16.94
C VAL A 155 4.35 16.48 -16.44
N GLY A 156 3.31 16.13 -17.17
CA GLY A 156 2.40 15.04 -16.83
C GLY A 156 1.10 15.52 -16.19
N ARG A 157 -0.03 15.13 -16.76
CA ARG A 157 -1.39 15.50 -16.32
C ARG A 157 -1.66 15.05 -14.88
N VAL A 158 -1.15 13.88 -14.51
CA VAL A 158 -1.19 13.26 -13.18
C VAL A 158 0.16 12.61 -12.91
N HIS A 159 0.57 12.52 -11.64
CA HIS A 159 1.92 12.16 -11.23
C HIS A 159 2.98 13.05 -11.91
N GLU A 160 2.69 14.34 -11.87
CA GLU A 160 3.50 15.37 -12.52
C GLU A 160 4.86 15.50 -11.86
N LEU A 161 5.90 15.55 -12.70
CA LEU A 161 7.28 15.61 -12.29
C LEU A 161 7.99 16.83 -12.90
N VAL A 162 9.00 17.33 -12.19
CA VAL A 162 9.85 18.45 -12.63
C VAL A 162 11.27 18.00 -12.97
N GLU A 163 11.66 16.82 -12.52
CA GLU A 163 13.05 16.30 -12.56
C GLU A 163 13.62 16.18 -13.96
N SER A 164 12.81 15.79 -14.95
CA SER A 164 13.24 15.72 -16.35
C SER A 164 13.64 17.09 -16.90
N ARG A 165 12.91 18.14 -16.49
CA ARG A 165 13.16 19.51 -16.93
C ARG A 165 14.40 20.09 -16.24
N ILE A 166 14.64 19.79 -14.96
CA ILE A 166 15.86 20.19 -14.26
C ILE A 166 17.10 19.57 -14.94
N ARG A 167 17.04 18.28 -15.29
CA ARG A 167 18.15 17.63 -16.01
C ARG A 167 18.36 18.17 -17.40
N ALA A 168 17.27 18.54 -18.10
CA ALA A 168 17.34 19.09 -19.45
C ALA A 168 18.10 20.43 -19.54
N VAL A 169 18.09 21.22 -18.47
CA VAL A 169 18.88 22.46 -18.37
C VAL A 169 20.29 22.24 -17.79
N GLY A 170 20.72 20.98 -17.63
CA GLY A 170 22.07 20.64 -17.19
C GLY A 170 22.33 20.79 -15.69
N LEU A 171 21.29 20.92 -14.87
CA LEU A 171 21.43 21.07 -13.43
C LEU A 171 21.28 19.74 -12.69
N GLU A 172 21.97 19.62 -11.54
CA GLU A 172 21.94 18.44 -10.69
C GLU A 172 20.65 18.37 -9.86
N ILE A 173 20.24 17.16 -9.53
CA ILE A 173 19.22 16.87 -8.51
C ILE A 173 19.90 16.13 -7.37
N ARG A 174 19.72 16.59 -6.13
CA ARG A 174 20.30 15.98 -4.95
C ARG A 174 19.26 15.47 -3.98
N MET A 175 19.58 14.33 -3.36
CA MET A 175 18.78 13.75 -2.28
C MET A 175 19.20 14.39 -0.95
N THR A 176 18.24 14.75 -0.10
CA THR A 176 18.54 15.43 1.17
C THR A 176 18.22 14.63 2.41
N GLY A 177 17.26 13.71 2.35
CA GLY A 177 16.69 13.06 3.52
C GLY A 177 15.82 13.98 4.41
N LEU A 178 15.67 15.27 4.05
CA LEU A 178 14.78 16.20 4.77
C LEU A 178 13.32 15.79 4.56
N VAL A 179 12.52 15.85 5.62
CA VAL A 179 11.18 15.26 5.64
C VAL A 179 10.09 16.30 5.38
N ILE A 180 9.12 15.91 4.57
CA ILE A 180 7.78 16.48 4.47
C ILE A 180 6.81 15.43 5.00
N HIS A 181 6.00 15.77 5.99
CA HIS A 181 4.95 14.92 6.54
C HIS A 181 3.68 15.06 5.71
N HIS A 182 3.15 13.93 5.22
CA HIS A 182 1.95 13.89 4.38
C HIS A 182 0.84 13.10 5.06
N PHE A 183 -0.31 13.73 5.22
CA PHE A 183 -1.47 13.22 5.95
C PHE A 183 -2.66 12.86 5.05
N GLY A 184 -2.53 13.03 3.74
CA GLY A 184 -3.61 12.83 2.76
C GLY A 184 -4.15 11.40 2.65
N ILE A 185 -3.48 10.42 3.26
CA ILE A 185 -3.96 9.02 3.35
C ILE A 185 -4.89 8.82 4.57
N LEU A 186 -4.85 9.75 5.55
CA LEU A 186 -5.65 9.68 6.77
C LEU A 186 -7.05 10.28 6.60
N VAL A 187 -7.62 10.18 5.41
CA VAL A 187 -8.97 10.60 5.06
C VAL A 187 -9.97 9.44 5.17
N SER A 188 -11.26 9.74 5.13
CA SER A 188 -12.31 8.70 5.11
C SER A 188 -12.24 7.85 3.85
N ASP A 189 -12.80 6.62 3.92
CA ASP A 189 -12.85 5.72 2.78
C ASP A 189 -13.66 6.31 1.60
N ALA A 190 -14.66 7.14 1.87
CA ALA A 190 -15.46 7.80 0.84
C ALA A 190 -14.65 8.88 0.10
N GLU A 191 -13.92 9.71 0.83
CA GLU A 191 -13.04 10.74 0.25
C GLU A 191 -11.91 10.11 -0.55
N ARG A 192 -11.31 9.03 -0.04
CA ARG A 192 -10.28 8.29 -0.76
C ARG A 192 -10.80 7.74 -2.09
N ARG A 193 -11.97 7.08 -2.10
CA ARG A 193 -12.58 6.57 -3.33
C ARG A 193 -12.88 7.67 -4.34
N ALA A 194 -13.38 8.81 -3.89
CA ALA A 194 -13.64 9.96 -4.76
C ALA A 194 -12.33 10.47 -5.40
N LYS A 195 -11.25 10.56 -4.63
CA LYS A 195 -9.91 10.92 -5.12
C LYS A 195 -9.40 9.89 -6.14
N ASP A 196 -9.49 8.61 -5.82
CA ASP A 196 -9.05 7.51 -6.69
C ASP A 196 -9.76 7.54 -8.05
N GLU A 197 -11.07 7.81 -8.10
CA GLU A 197 -11.83 7.94 -9.36
C GLU A 197 -11.37 9.14 -10.20
N VAL A 198 -11.03 10.26 -9.59
CA VAL A 198 -10.43 11.40 -10.30
C VAL A 198 -9.10 10.99 -10.93
N TYR A 199 -8.21 10.37 -10.15
CA TYR A 199 -6.90 9.91 -10.63
C TYR A 199 -7.04 8.88 -11.76
N ARG A 200 -7.98 7.94 -11.63
CA ARG A 200 -8.28 6.95 -12.67
C ARG A 200 -8.70 7.60 -13.98
N ARG A 201 -9.58 8.60 -13.91
CA ARG A 201 -10.00 9.37 -15.08
C ARG A 201 -8.82 10.10 -15.74
N LEU A 202 -7.99 10.74 -14.93
CA LEU A 202 -6.80 11.44 -15.42
C LEU A 202 -5.76 10.49 -16.02
N GLY A 203 -5.55 9.33 -15.42
CA GLY A 203 -4.69 8.28 -15.98
C GLY A 203 -5.16 7.81 -17.35
N ARG A 204 -6.48 7.61 -17.52
CA ARG A 204 -7.07 7.26 -18.81
C ARG A 204 -6.90 8.35 -19.87
N LEU A 205 -7.06 9.62 -19.49
CA LEU A 205 -6.79 10.75 -20.39
C LEU A 205 -5.31 10.79 -20.79
N LYS A 206 -4.38 10.57 -19.83
CA LYS A 206 -2.93 10.55 -20.07
C LYS A 206 -2.54 9.52 -21.15
N VAL A 207 -3.06 8.29 -21.06
CA VAL A 207 -2.75 7.24 -22.05
C VAL A 207 -3.45 7.47 -23.39
N GLN A 208 -4.60 8.16 -23.44
CA GLN A 208 -5.26 8.56 -24.67
C GLN A 208 -4.48 9.64 -25.42
N GLU A 209 -3.95 10.62 -24.71
CA GLU A 209 -3.14 11.71 -25.28
C GLU A 209 -1.75 11.21 -25.71
N ASN A 210 -1.18 10.28 -24.95
CA ASN A 210 0.16 9.74 -25.18
C ASN A 210 0.15 8.21 -25.24
N PRO A 211 -0.44 7.59 -26.26
CA PRO A 211 -0.65 6.14 -26.32
C PRO A 211 0.66 5.32 -26.45
N ASN A 212 1.78 5.97 -26.72
CA ASN A 212 3.11 5.36 -26.80
C ASN A 212 3.96 5.57 -25.54
N ASP A 213 3.41 6.19 -24.49
CA ASP A 213 4.08 6.36 -23.20
C ASP A 213 3.90 5.11 -22.35
N ALA A 214 4.95 4.28 -22.27
CA ALA A 214 4.94 3.04 -21.50
C ALA A 214 4.75 3.31 -20.01
N ASP A 215 5.33 4.36 -19.44
CA ASP A 215 5.21 4.71 -18.03
C ASP A 215 3.76 5.10 -17.68
N ALA A 216 3.07 5.83 -18.55
CA ALA A 216 1.66 6.16 -18.38
C ALA A 216 0.77 4.90 -18.32
N TRP A 217 1.06 3.89 -19.17
CA TRP A 217 0.35 2.62 -19.14
C TRP A 217 0.66 1.81 -17.86
N VAL A 218 1.91 1.86 -17.35
CA VAL A 218 2.26 1.24 -16.05
C VAL A 218 1.45 1.88 -14.94
N GLU A 219 1.43 3.21 -14.85
CA GLU A 219 0.71 3.95 -13.81
C GLU A 219 -0.79 3.59 -13.79
N LEU A 220 -1.45 3.63 -14.96
CA LEU A 220 -2.86 3.26 -15.08
C LEU A 220 -3.09 1.79 -14.72
N GLY A 221 -2.22 0.88 -15.16
CA GLY A 221 -2.33 -0.54 -14.87
C GLY A 221 -2.21 -0.86 -13.38
N LEU A 222 -1.27 -0.22 -12.68
CA LEU A 222 -1.12 -0.35 -11.23
C LEU A 222 -2.36 0.20 -10.50
N GLN A 223 -2.89 1.33 -10.93
CA GLN A 223 -4.07 1.93 -10.36
C GLN A 223 -5.32 1.04 -10.51
N GLU A 224 -5.57 0.51 -11.73
CA GLU A 224 -6.68 -0.44 -11.99
C GLU A 224 -6.54 -1.69 -11.12
N TYR A 225 -5.31 -2.19 -10.91
CA TYR A 225 -5.03 -3.35 -10.08
C TYR A 225 -5.19 -3.07 -8.58
N GLU A 226 -4.45 -2.12 -8.06
CA GLU A 226 -4.29 -1.94 -6.61
C GLU A 226 -5.51 -1.28 -5.97
N GLN A 227 -6.08 -0.25 -6.60
CA GLN A 227 -7.15 0.56 -6.06
C GLN A 227 -8.52 0.02 -6.45
N PHE A 228 -8.70 -0.38 -7.71
CA PHE A 228 -10.00 -0.78 -8.23
C PHE A 228 -10.22 -2.29 -8.30
N LYS A 229 -9.18 -3.10 -8.06
CA LYS A 229 -9.22 -4.57 -8.22
C LYS A 229 -9.77 -5.01 -9.58
N ASN A 230 -9.59 -4.15 -10.59
CA ASN A 230 -9.96 -4.41 -11.96
C ASN A 230 -8.82 -5.15 -12.66
N TYR A 231 -8.71 -6.45 -12.39
CA TYR A 231 -7.58 -7.27 -12.81
C TYR A 231 -7.43 -7.33 -14.34
N SER A 232 -8.56 -7.39 -15.07
CA SER A 232 -8.51 -7.43 -16.55
C SER A 232 -7.92 -6.15 -17.15
N ALA A 233 -8.37 -4.97 -16.69
CA ALA A 233 -7.83 -3.71 -17.16
C ALA A 233 -6.37 -3.51 -16.72
N GLY A 234 -6.02 -3.94 -15.50
CA GLY A 234 -4.63 -3.93 -15.02
C GLY A 234 -3.71 -4.75 -15.92
N ILE A 235 -4.12 -5.97 -16.29
CA ILE A 235 -3.38 -6.84 -17.22
C ILE A 235 -3.19 -6.17 -18.58
N GLU A 236 -4.27 -5.67 -19.18
CA GLU A 236 -4.23 -5.01 -20.49
C GLU A 236 -3.25 -3.83 -20.51
N CYS A 237 -3.33 -2.96 -19.50
CA CYS A 237 -2.44 -1.81 -19.38
C CYS A 237 -0.96 -2.22 -19.23
N LEU A 238 -0.67 -3.18 -18.33
CA LEU A 238 0.71 -3.61 -18.09
C LEU A 238 1.30 -4.39 -19.28
N GLU A 239 0.50 -5.21 -19.98
CA GLU A 239 0.92 -5.87 -21.22
C GLU A 239 1.22 -4.84 -22.30
N LYS A 240 0.39 -3.78 -22.43
CA LYS A 240 0.62 -2.68 -23.36
C LYS A 240 1.90 -1.92 -23.04
N ALA A 241 2.15 -1.61 -21.77
CA ALA A 241 3.39 -0.98 -21.31
C ALA A 241 4.63 -1.78 -21.70
N LEU A 242 4.61 -3.10 -21.40
CA LEU A 242 5.73 -4.00 -21.73
C LEU A 242 5.92 -4.22 -23.23
N ALA A 243 4.86 -4.14 -24.04
CA ALA A 243 4.95 -4.18 -25.48
C ALA A 243 5.59 -2.91 -26.07
N LEU A 244 5.33 -1.75 -25.46
CA LEU A 244 5.93 -0.46 -25.85
C LEU A 244 7.39 -0.36 -25.43
N ASN A 245 7.71 -0.74 -24.21
CA ASN A 245 9.05 -0.70 -23.66
C ASN A 245 9.32 -1.87 -22.70
N PRO A 246 9.91 -2.97 -23.15
CA PRO A 246 10.28 -4.10 -22.30
C PRO A 246 11.27 -3.76 -21.19
N MET A 247 11.98 -2.64 -21.31
CA MET A 247 13.00 -2.18 -20.33
C MET A 247 12.50 -1.06 -19.44
N VAL A 248 11.19 -0.79 -19.40
CA VAL A 248 10.61 0.33 -18.64
C VAL A 248 10.99 0.29 -17.16
N SER A 249 10.78 -0.83 -16.49
CA SER A 249 11.25 -1.11 -15.12
C SER A 249 10.91 -2.56 -14.73
N PRO A 250 11.40 -3.10 -13.60
CA PRO A 250 10.96 -4.39 -13.06
C PRO A 250 9.50 -4.42 -12.62
N VAL A 251 8.94 -3.27 -12.21
CA VAL A 251 7.61 -3.18 -11.57
C VAL A 251 6.48 -3.80 -12.40
N PRO A 252 6.30 -3.46 -13.70
CA PRO A 252 5.21 -4.03 -14.48
C PRO A 252 5.29 -5.55 -14.64
N TYR A 253 6.50 -6.14 -14.70
CA TYR A 253 6.66 -7.59 -14.73
C TYR A 253 6.19 -8.25 -13.43
N LEU A 254 6.60 -7.71 -12.28
CA LEU A 254 6.21 -8.23 -10.96
C LEU A 254 4.70 -8.07 -10.73
N SER A 255 4.15 -6.90 -11.06
CA SER A 255 2.73 -6.61 -10.91
C SER A 255 1.86 -7.45 -11.84
N LEU A 256 2.27 -7.64 -13.10
CA LEU A 256 1.56 -8.48 -14.04
C LEU A 256 1.58 -9.95 -13.62
N ALA A 257 2.71 -10.42 -13.10
CA ALA A 257 2.80 -11.78 -12.55
C ALA A 257 1.88 -11.97 -11.34
N ASN A 258 1.81 -10.99 -10.42
CA ASN A 258 0.86 -11.02 -9.31
C ASN A 258 -0.60 -11.01 -9.80
N LEU A 259 -0.92 -10.18 -10.81
CA LEU A 259 -2.26 -10.17 -11.42
C LEU A 259 -2.64 -11.53 -11.98
N TYR A 260 -1.72 -12.21 -12.67
CA TYR A 260 -1.96 -13.58 -13.14
C TYR A 260 -2.14 -14.57 -11.98
N ILE A 261 -1.45 -14.40 -10.84
CA ILE A 261 -1.68 -15.21 -9.65
C ILE A 261 -3.08 -14.96 -9.08
N GLU A 262 -3.54 -13.72 -9.00
CA GLU A 262 -4.88 -13.34 -8.50
C GLU A 262 -6.01 -13.97 -9.34
N ILE A 263 -5.82 -14.08 -10.65
CA ILE A 263 -6.78 -14.76 -11.54
C ILE A 263 -6.49 -16.26 -11.73
N HIS A 264 -5.61 -16.84 -10.90
CA HIS A 264 -5.22 -18.26 -10.89
C HIS A 264 -4.54 -18.75 -12.18
N ASP A 265 -3.99 -17.86 -13.01
CA ASP A 265 -3.18 -18.21 -14.19
C ASP A 265 -1.69 -18.25 -13.85
N TYR A 266 -1.31 -19.23 -13.05
CA TYR A 266 0.04 -19.39 -12.54
C TYR A 266 1.07 -19.65 -13.65
N ALA A 267 0.64 -20.27 -14.77
CA ALA A 267 1.51 -20.53 -15.91
C ALA A 267 1.92 -19.21 -16.59
N ARG A 268 0.97 -18.30 -16.85
CA ARG A 268 1.29 -16.98 -17.40
C ARG A 268 2.12 -16.14 -16.43
N ALA A 269 1.87 -16.23 -15.12
CA ALA A 269 2.71 -15.57 -14.12
C ALA A 269 4.19 -15.95 -14.28
N LEU A 270 4.52 -17.26 -14.39
CA LEU A 270 5.88 -17.72 -14.62
C LEU A 270 6.43 -17.32 -15.99
N GLN A 271 5.61 -17.33 -17.05
CA GLN A 271 6.03 -16.89 -18.39
C GLN A 271 6.44 -15.43 -18.40
N VAL A 272 5.71 -14.56 -17.69
CA VAL A 272 6.03 -13.12 -17.56
C VAL A 272 7.34 -12.92 -16.81
N LEU A 273 7.53 -13.59 -15.68
CA LEU A 273 8.75 -13.49 -14.88
C LEU A 273 9.99 -13.99 -15.65
N ASN A 274 9.86 -15.04 -16.46
CA ASN A 274 10.96 -15.57 -17.28
C ASN A 274 11.40 -14.65 -18.44
N LYS A 275 10.64 -13.59 -18.75
CA LYS A 275 11.02 -12.62 -19.79
C LYS A 275 12.06 -11.59 -19.35
N THR A 276 12.36 -11.54 -18.06
CA THR A 276 13.24 -10.51 -17.51
C THR A 276 14.23 -11.10 -16.49
N THR A 277 15.37 -10.45 -16.38
CA THR A 277 16.36 -10.68 -15.30
C THR A 277 16.37 -9.48 -14.40
N MET A 278 16.37 -9.71 -13.10
CA MET A 278 16.32 -8.67 -12.09
C MET A 278 17.52 -8.76 -11.16
N SER A 279 17.85 -7.65 -10.49
CA SER A 279 18.94 -7.57 -9.51
C SER A 279 18.44 -6.95 -8.21
N GLY A 280 19.23 -7.06 -7.16
CA GLY A 280 18.93 -6.47 -5.86
C GLY A 280 17.56 -6.91 -5.32
N ARG A 281 16.84 -5.99 -4.70
CA ARG A 281 15.52 -6.27 -4.09
C ARG A 281 14.51 -6.87 -5.09
N SER A 282 14.47 -6.36 -6.33
CA SER A 282 13.53 -6.86 -7.35
C SER A 282 13.78 -8.34 -7.70
N ALA A 283 15.03 -8.83 -7.63
CA ALA A 283 15.32 -10.25 -7.80
C ALA A 283 14.75 -11.10 -6.64
N GLY A 284 14.74 -10.57 -5.42
CA GLY A 284 14.11 -11.20 -4.27
C GLY A 284 12.59 -11.31 -4.44
N GLU A 285 11.94 -10.22 -4.86
CA GLU A 285 10.49 -10.21 -5.14
C GLU A 285 10.15 -11.13 -6.33
N HIS A 286 10.95 -11.12 -7.38
CA HIS A 286 10.79 -12.06 -8.51
C HIS A 286 10.82 -13.52 -8.04
N ALA A 287 11.81 -13.89 -7.22
CA ALA A 287 11.91 -15.25 -6.67
C ALA A 287 10.73 -15.59 -5.75
N HIS A 288 10.26 -14.63 -4.97
CA HIS A 288 9.08 -14.76 -4.11
C HIS A 288 7.81 -15.07 -4.95
N ILE A 289 7.50 -14.24 -5.95
CA ILE A 289 6.31 -14.38 -6.80
C ILE A 289 6.40 -15.67 -7.63
N SER A 290 7.60 -16.03 -8.12
CA SER A 290 7.83 -17.33 -8.77
C SER A 290 7.48 -18.49 -7.83
N GLY A 291 7.90 -18.40 -6.57
CA GLY A 291 7.55 -19.36 -5.53
C GLY A 291 6.05 -19.49 -5.32
N ASP A 292 5.30 -18.40 -5.35
CA ASP A 292 3.84 -18.39 -5.22
C ASP A 292 3.17 -19.13 -6.39
N ALA A 293 3.58 -18.82 -7.62
CA ALA A 293 3.05 -19.49 -8.80
C ALA A 293 3.36 -21.00 -8.78
N LEU A 294 4.60 -21.39 -8.47
CA LEU A 294 5.04 -22.79 -8.37
C LEU A 294 4.30 -23.54 -7.25
N TYR A 295 4.10 -22.90 -6.08
CA TYR A 295 3.35 -23.49 -4.98
C TYR A 295 1.90 -23.82 -5.37
N ASN A 296 1.24 -22.90 -6.06
CA ASN A 296 -0.14 -23.08 -6.51
C ASN A 296 -0.26 -24.11 -7.66
N LEU A 297 0.77 -24.26 -8.49
CA LEU A 297 0.86 -25.37 -9.47
C LEU A 297 1.14 -26.72 -8.81
N GLY A 298 1.43 -26.76 -7.51
CA GLY A 298 1.78 -27.98 -6.79
C GLY A 298 3.26 -28.41 -6.94
N TRP A 299 4.10 -27.60 -7.58
CA TRP A 299 5.54 -27.84 -7.76
C TRP A 299 6.32 -27.42 -6.52
N LEU A 300 6.09 -28.16 -5.43
CA LEU A 300 6.49 -27.76 -4.09
C LEU A 300 8.01 -27.71 -3.88
N GLN A 301 8.78 -28.55 -4.58
CA GLN A 301 10.25 -28.52 -4.46
C GLN A 301 10.83 -27.25 -5.13
N GLU A 302 10.32 -26.91 -6.31
CA GLU A 302 10.67 -25.72 -7.05
C GLU A 302 10.23 -24.46 -6.31
N ALA A 303 9.02 -24.45 -5.74
CA ALA A 303 8.52 -23.38 -4.89
C ALA A 303 9.45 -23.16 -3.67
N ARG A 304 9.85 -24.25 -3.00
CA ARG A 304 10.80 -24.17 -1.89
C ARG A 304 12.12 -23.56 -2.31
N ALA A 305 12.67 -23.97 -3.46
CA ALA A 305 13.92 -23.41 -3.98
C ALA A 305 13.78 -21.90 -4.31
N ALA A 306 12.65 -21.51 -4.90
CA ALA A 306 12.36 -20.10 -5.20
C ALA A 306 12.26 -19.25 -3.92
N TYR A 307 11.53 -19.70 -2.89
CA TYR A 307 11.44 -18.99 -1.61
C TYR A 307 12.79 -18.93 -0.87
N LEU A 308 13.64 -19.94 -0.97
CA LEU A 308 14.98 -19.88 -0.39
C LEU A 308 15.83 -18.79 -1.08
N ARG A 309 15.81 -18.73 -2.42
CA ARG A 309 16.50 -17.65 -3.16
C ARG A 309 15.96 -16.27 -2.78
N ALA A 310 14.63 -16.15 -2.59
CA ALA A 310 14.05 -14.88 -2.14
C ALA A 310 14.60 -14.46 -0.76
N LEU A 311 14.73 -15.40 0.18
CA LEU A 311 15.26 -15.13 1.53
C LEU A 311 16.78 -14.90 1.57
N GLU A 312 17.55 -15.35 0.59
CA GLU A 312 18.96 -14.98 0.43
C GLU A 312 19.11 -13.47 0.17
N ILE A 313 18.15 -12.86 -0.52
CA ILE A 313 18.15 -11.43 -0.88
C ILE A 313 17.33 -10.60 0.13
N LEU A 314 16.24 -11.18 0.65
CA LEU A 314 15.29 -10.54 1.57
C LEU A 314 15.21 -11.34 2.88
N PRO A 315 16.27 -11.42 3.68
CA PRO A 315 16.36 -12.33 4.84
C PRO A 315 15.31 -12.05 5.92
N GLU A 316 14.87 -10.81 6.04
CA GLU A 316 13.89 -10.38 7.05
C GLU A 316 12.43 -10.43 6.57
N ASP A 317 12.16 -10.88 5.33
CA ASP A 317 10.78 -10.94 4.83
C ASP A 317 9.98 -12.08 5.49
N ALA A 318 9.17 -11.72 6.48
CA ALA A 318 8.31 -12.65 7.20
C ALA A 318 7.28 -13.33 6.28
N ARG A 319 6.82 -12.64 5.21
CA ARG A 319 5.86 -13.19 4.24
C ARG A 319 6.47 -14.39 3.52
N VAL A 320 7.69 -14.21 2.97
CA VAL A 320 8.41 -15.29 2.28
C VAL A 320 8.77 -16.42 3.24
N ARG A 321 9.22 -16.07 4.47
CA ARG A 321 9.55 -17.05 5.51
C ARG A 321 8.36 -17.93 5.86
N SER A 322 7.16 -17.36 5.99
CA SER A 322 5.95 -18.10 6.30
C SER A 322 5.49 -19.01 5.15
N LYS A 323 5.59 -18.52 3.89
CA LYS A 323 5.27 -19.32 2.70
C LYS A 323 6.22 -20.51 2.54
N LEU A 324 7.52 -20.28 2.74
CA LEU A 324 8.51 -21.35 2.79
C LEU A 324 8.19 -22.37 3.89
N GLY A 325 7.82 -21.90 5.08
CA GLY A 325 7.45 -22.75 6.21
C GLY A 325 6.27 -23.68 5.88
N LEU A 326 5.19 -23.14 5.29
CA LEU A 326 4.05 -23.94 4.87
C LEU A 326 4.42 -24.93 3.75
N THR A 327 5.24 -24.50 2.78
CA THR A 327 5.75 -25.37 1.72
C THR A 327 6.56 -26.54 2.28
N GLU A 328 7.44 -26.28 3.25
CA GLU A 328 8.24 -27.31 3.93
C GLU A 328 7.34 -28.30 4.70
N VAL A 329 6.27 -27.83 5.36
CA VAL A 329 5.29 -28.73 5.99
C VAL A 329 4.61 -29.64 4.97
N ARG A 330 4.18 -29.11 3.82
CA ARG A 330 3.57 -29.90 2.72
C ARG A 330 4.55 -30.91 2.12
N LEU A 331 5.83 -30.60 2.11
CA LEU A 331 6.91 -31.53 1.69
C LEU A 331 7.28 -32.57 2.75
N GLY A 332 6.62 -32.59 3.90
CA GLY A 332 6.92 -33.51 5.00
C GLY A 332 8.04 -33.05 5.94
N LEU A 333 8.67 -31.91 5.69
CA LEU A 333 9.71 -31.30 6.53
C LEU A 333 9.08 -30.57 7.74
N LYS A 334 8.19 -31.26 8.46
CA LYS A 334 7.25 -30.74 9.44
C LYS A 334 7.91 -29.86 10.52
N LYS A 335 8.98 -30.36 11.16
CA LYS A 335 9.67 -29.62 12.24
C LYS A 335 10.27 -28.32 11.74
N LYS A 336 10.95 -28.35 10.60
CA LYS A 336 11.61 -27.19 9.99
C LYS A 336 10.58 -26.14 9.57
N GLY A 337 9.50 -26.57 8.90
CA GLY A 337 8.42 -25.69 8.48
C GLY A 337 7.72 -24.99 9.64
N LEU A 338 7.41 -25.71 10.74
CA LEU A 338 6.78 -25.12 11.93
C LEU A 338 7.69 -24.09 12.60
N ILE A 339 8.99 -24.31 12.68
CA ILE A 339 9.94 -23.31 13.23
C ILE A 339 9.91 -22.03 12.40
N ARG A 340 9.91 -22.15 11.05
CA ARG A 340 9.84 -20.99 10.17
C ARG A 340 8.53 -20.21 10.31
N LEU A 341 7.40 -20.93 10.44
CA LEU A 341 6.09 -20.32 10.65
C LEU A 341 6.02 -19.59 12.00
N ALA A 342 6.55 -20.19 13.06
CA ALA A 342 6.63 -19.55 14.37
C ALA A 342 7.47 -18.26 14.34
N ASN A 343 8.67 -18.32 13.74
CA ASN A 343 9.54 -17.14 13.60
C ASN A 343 8.92 -16.05 12.74
N ALA A 344 8.15 -16.42 11.70
CA ALA A 344 7.46 -15.44 10.87
C ALA A 344 6.31 -14.77 11.64
N LEU A 345 5.57 -15.54 12.43
CA LEU A 345 4.50 -15.03 13.28
C LEU A 345 5.05 -14.12 14.40
N GLU A 346 6.19 -14.47 15.00
CA GLU A 346 6.87 -13.63 16.00
C GLU A 346 7.33 -12.29 15.41
N ALA A 347 7.81 -12.30 14.16
CA ALA A 347 8.27 -11.11 13.47
C ALA A 347 7.15 -10.17 13.00
N ALA A 348 5.94 -10.69 12.78
CA ALA A 348 4.79 -9.92 12.29
C ALA A 348 3.45 -10.45 12.86
N PRO A 349 3.25 -10.36 14.18
CA PRO A 349 2.07 -10.93 14.85
C PRO A 349 0.75 -10.23 14.48
N GLU A 350 0.82 -8.99 14.00
CA GLU A 350 -0.33 -8.21 13.54
C GLU A 350 -0.81 -8.59 12.14
N VAL A 351 -0.09 -9.46 11.42
CA VAL A 351 -0.39 -9.84 10.04
C VAL A 351 -1.20 -11.13 10.01
N PHE A 352 -2.45 -11.04 9.55
CA PHE A 352 -3.39 -12.16 9.46
C PHE A 352 -2.80 -13.42 8.79
N GLU A 353 -2.09 -13.25 7.68
CA GLU A 353 -1.53 -14.35 6.88
C GLU A 353 -0.49 -15.18 7.65
N MET A 354 0.19 -14.61 8.63
CA MET A 354 1.15 -15.35 9.46
C MET A 354 0.43 -16.39 10.32
N HIS A 355 -0.65 -15.98 10.97
CA HIS A 355 -1.51 -16.87 11.74
C HIS A 355 -2.19 -17.92 10.87
N ASP A 356 -2.79 -17.49 9.74
CA ASP A 356 -3.54 -18.39 8.86
C ASP A 356 -2.64 -19.49 8.28
N ARG A 357 -1.38 -19.17 7.90
CA ARG A 357 -0.44 -20.19 7.42
C ARG A 357 -0.03 -21.17 8.51
N LEU A 358 0.12 -20.73 9.76
CA LEU A 358 0.40 -21.63 10.87
C LEU A 358 -0.80 -22.58 11.13
N ILE A 359 -2.02 -22.04 11.11
CA ILE A 359 -3.26 -22.84 11.21
C ILE A 359 -3.33 -23.85 10.07
N LYS A 360 -3.13 -23.41 8.81
CA LYS A 360 -3.09 -24.28 7.63
C LYS A 360 -2.05 -25.39 7.78
N ALA A 361 -0.87 -25.09 8.31
CA ALA A 361 0.17 -26.11 8.55
C ALA A 361 -0.30 -27.18 9.54
N TYR A 362 -0.94 -26.80 10.65
CA TYR A 362 -1.50 -27.76 11.59
C TYR A 362 -2.62 -28.61 10.98
N LEU A 363 -3.50 -28.00 10.16
CA LEU A 363 -4.55 -28.70 9.44
C LEU A 363 -3.97 -29.73 8.45
N VAL A 364 -2.97 -29.35 7.66
CA VAL A 364 -2.25 -30.27 6.73
C VAL A 364 -1.62 -31.45 7.47
N MET A 365 -1.17 -31.23 8.71
CA MET A 365 -0.58 -32.27 9.56
C MET A 365 -1.62 -33.10 10.32
N ASN A 366 -2.92 -32.82 10.12
CA ASN A 366 -4.04 -33.40 10.88
C ASN A 366 -3.91 -33.17 12.40
N ARG A 367 -3.37 -32.02 12.80
CA ARG A 367 -3.21 -31.60 14.21
C ARG A 367 -4.31 -30.62 14.61
N LEU A 368 -5.56 -31.11 14.63
CA LEU A 368 -6.75 -30.30 14.88
C LEU A 368 -6.71 -29.52 16.21
N PRO A 369 -6.26 -30.10 17.34
CA PRO A 369 -6.16 -29.33 18.58
C PRO A 369 -5.24 -28.11 18.45
N GLN A 370 -4.04 -28.28 17.88
CA GLN A 370 -3.09 -27.18 17.69
C GLN A 370 -3.60 -26.13 16.67
N ALA A 371 -4.34 -26.59 15.66
CA ALA A 371 -4.97 -25.66 14.70
C ALA A 371 -6.05 -24.81 15.40
N ALA A 372 -6.85 -25.40 16.29
CA ALA A 372 -7.86 -24.70 17.05
C ALA A 372 -7.25 -23.68 18.01
N ASP A 373 -6.22 -24.09 18.77
CA ASP A 373 -5.52 -23.20 19.72
C ASP A 373 -4.86 -22.01 18.97
N ALA A 374 -4.26 -22.26 17.80
CA ALA A 374 -3.69 -21.22 16.96
C ALA A 374 -4.77 -20.24 16.40
N ALA A 375 -5.95 -20.76 16.05
CA ALA A 375 -7.06 -19.96 15.58
C ALA A 375 -7.68 -19.10 16.69
N GLU A 376 -7.80 -19.64 17.91
CA GLU A 376 -8.24 -18.86 19.08
C GLU A 376 -7.26 -17.75 19.45
N ARG A 377 -5.96 -18.06 19.38
CA ARG A 377 -4.92 -17.06 19.55
C ARG A 377 -5.06 -15.93 18.50
N MET A 378 -5.22 -16.27 17.22
CA MET A 378 -5.47 -15.30 16.15
C MET A 378 -6.71 -14.45 16.43
N ALA A 379 -7.83 -15.06 16.86
CA ALA A 379 -9.06 -14.33 17.18
C ALA A 379 -8.89 -13.38 18.39
N THR A 380 -7.96 -13.68 19.30
CA THR A 380 -7.64 -12.84 20.45
C THR A 380 -6.72 -11.68 20.08
N GLU A 381 -5.70 -11.94 19.26
CA GLU A 381 -4.70 -10.93 18.84
C GLU A 381 -5.22 -10.01 17.73
N LEU A 382 -6.09 -10.53 16.83
CA LEU A 382 -6.68 -9.82 15.69
C LEU A 382 -8.22 -9.94 15.68
N PRO A 383 -8.92 -9.40 16.70
CA PRO A 383 -10.35 -9.61 16.86
C PRO A 383 -11.16 -8.96 15.73
N ASN A 384 -11.78 -9.79 14.90
CA ASN A 384 -12.76 -9.42 13.89
C ASN A 384 -13.64 -10.64 13.55
N PRO A 385 -14.79 -10.46 12.86
CA PRO A 385 -15.69 -11.58 12.58
C PRO A 385 -15.00 -12.76 11.88
N THR A 386 -14.14 -12.50 10.91
CA THR A 386 -13.43 -13.55 10.14
C THR A 386 -12.54 -14.42 11.03
N THR A 387 -11.74 -13.82 11.90
CA THR A 387 -10.81 -14.56 12.78
C THR A 387 -11.58 -15.35 13.85
N ILE A 388 -12.62 -14.75 14.41
CA ILE A 388 -13.49 -15.38 15.41
C ILE A 388 -14.21 -16.59 14.78
N LEU A 389 -14.85 -16.42 13.62
CA LEU A 389 -15.54 -17.49 12.92
C LEU A 389 -14.58 -18.62 12.47
N ARG A 390 -13.33 -18.29 12.15
CA ARG A 390 -12.30 -19.30 11.87
C ARG A 390 -12.05 -20.23 13.06
N ALA A 391 -11.90 -19.66 14.26
CA ALA A 391 -11.71 -20.44 15.49
C ALA A 391 -12.96 -21.26 15.83
N VAL A 392 -14.15 -20.66 15.71
CA VAL A 392 -15.44 -21.32 15.88
C VAL A 392 -15.57 -22.53 14.96
N SER A 393 -15.29 -22.36 13.66
CA SER A 393 -15.40 -23.41 12.66
C SER A 393 -14.51 -24.63 12.99
N ILE A 394 -13.26 -24.40 13.42
CA ILE A 394 -12.35 -25.51 13.76
C ILE A 394 -12.83 -26.25 15.02
N ARG A 395 -13.25 -25.53 16.07
CA ARG A 395 -13.80 -26.15 17.28
C ARG A 395 -15.10 -26.91 17.01
N SER A 396 -15.98 -26.37 16.17
CA SER A 396 -17.21 -27.04 15.73
C SER A 396 -16.93 -28.32 14.96
N HIS A 397 -15.94 -28.30 14.07
CA HIS A 397 -15.50 -29.50 13.35
C HIS A 397 -15.00 -30.62 14.32
N MET A 398 -14.39 -30.22 15.42
CA MET A 398 -13.97 -31.12 16.50
C MET A 398 -15.14 -31.52 17.42
N LYS A 399 -16.36 -31.08 17.16
CA LYS A 399 -17.56 -31.26 18.02
C LYS A 399 -17.40 -30.66 19.42
N GLN A 400 -16.54 -29.67 19.58
CA GLN A 400 -16.29 -28.96 20.84
C GLN A 400 -17.23 -27.76 20.96
N TRP A 401 -18.54 -28.00 20.89
CA TRP A 401 -19.60 -27.00 20.79
C TRP A 401 -19.55 -25.93 21.89
N ARG A 402 -19.32 -26.34 23.16
CA ARG A 402 -19.20 -25.38 24.27
C ARG A 402 -17.98 -24.47 24.17
N ALA A 403 -16.88 -24.98 23.60
CA ALA A 403 -15.70 -24.14 23.38
C ALA A 403 -15.96 -23.15 22.22
N ALA A 404 -16.60 -23.61 21.13
CA ALA A 404 -17.01 -22.77 20.04
C ALA A 404 -17.98 -21.64 20.47
N GLU A 405 -18.96 -21.97 21.34
CA GLU A 405 -19.91 -21.00 21.92
C GLU A 405 -19.19 -19.92 22.72
N LYS A 406 -18.26 -20.28 23.59
CA LYS A 406 -17.45 -19.31 24.37
C LYS A 406 -16.67 -18.34 23.48
N ILE A 407 -16.16 -18.81 22.34
CA ILE A 407 -15.43 -17.98 21.38
C ILE A 407 -16.37 -16.97 20.73
N VAL A 408 -17.56 -17.39 20.29
CA VAL A 408 -18.60 -16.51 19.74
C VAL A 408 -19.06 -15.49 20.77
N ASP A 409 -19.31 -15.92 22.02
CA ASP A 409 -19.76 -15.02 23.07
C ASP A 409 -18.77 -13.91 23.34
N ARG A 410 -17.48 -14.25 23.46
CA ARG A 410 -16.40 -13.25 23.58
C ARG A 410 -16.33 -12.34 22.37
N GLY A 411 -16.57 -12.87 21.14
CA GLY A 411 -16.64 -12.07 19.93
C GLY A 411 -17.80 -11.08 19.95
N LEU A 412 -18.95 -11.47 20.45
CA LEU A 412 -20.13 -10.63 20.59
C LEU A 412 -19.99 -9.58 21.72
N GLU A 413 -19.16 -9.82 22.74
CA GLU A 413 -18.79 -8.78 23.71
C GLU A 413 -18.04 -7.62 23.04
N LEU A 414 -17.22 -7.91 22.03
CA LEU A 414 -16.46 -6.91 21.26
C LEU A 414 -17.26 -6.31 20.10
N LEU A 415 -18.14 -7.11 19.48
CA LEU A 415 -18.90 -6.78 18.27
C LEU A 415 -20.39 -7.19 18.46
N PRO A 416 -21.16 -6.49 19.32
CA PRO A 416 -22.48 -6.95 19.77
C PRO A 416 -23.52 -7.08 18.65
N GLU A 417 -23.39 -6.28 17.58
CA GLU A 417 -24.36 -6.21 16.48
C GLU A 417 -23.92 -6.97 15.24
N ASP A 418 -22.79 -7.72 15.31
CA ASP A 418 -22.29 -8.43 14.15
C ASP A 418 -23.19 -9.61 13.77
N GLN A 419 -23.83 -9.52 12.59
CA GLN A 419 -24.83 -10.48 12.14
C GLN A 419 -24.25 -11.88 11.91
N GLN A 420 -23.00 -11.97 11.47
CA GLN A 420 -22.34 -13.27 11.22
C GLN A 420 -22.06 -14.02 12.54
N LEU A 421 -21.62 -13.31 13.58
CA LEU A 421 -21.42 -13.88 14.90
C LEU A 421 -22.74 -14.27 15.57
N LEU A 422 -23.79 -13.46 15.42
CA LEU A 422 -25.12 -13.78 15.92
C LEU A 422 -25.70 -15.03 15.21
N GLU A 423 -25.50 -15.18 13.93
CA GLU A 423 -25.92 -16.37 13.18
C GLU A 423 -25.14 -17.62 13.63
N ALA A 424 -23.81 -17.53 13.73
CA ALA A 424 -22.97 -18.61 14.23
C ALA A 424 -23.38 -19.07 15.63
N LYS A 425 -23.75 -18.14 16.53
CA LYS A 425 -24.27 -18.48 17.85
C LYS A 425 -25.55 -19.29 17.79
N ARG A 426 -26.50 -18.87 16.95
CA ARG A 426 -27.78 -19.57 16.75
C ARG A 426 -27.56 -20.99 16.18
N GLU A 427 -26.65 -21.15 15.25
CA GLU A 427 -26.29 -22.46 14.70
C GLU A 427 -25.70 -23.38 15.78
N LEU A 428 -24.74 -22.90 16.56
CA LEU A 428 -24.15 -23.66 17.68
C LEU A 428 -25.21 -24.12 18.70
N GLN A 429 -26.15 -23.24 19.05
CA GLN A 429 -27.25 -23.57 19.96
C GLN A 429 -28.15 -24.65 19.40
N ARG A 430 -28.45 -24.64 18.10
CA ARG A 430 -29.21 -25.71 17.42
C ARG A 430 -28.47 -27.04 17.46
N GLU A 431 -27.16 -27.05 17.15
CA GLU A 431 -26.34 -28.27 17.20
C GLU A 431 -26.25 -28.86 18.61
N MET A 432 -26.15 -28.03 19.65
CA MET A 432 -26.14 -28.45 21.05
C MET A 432 -27.49 -28.94 21.56
N ALA A 433 -28.59 -28.47 20.97
CA ALA A 433 -29.95 -28.85 21.33
C ALA A 433 -30.38 -30.21 20.71
N VAL A 434 -29.67 -30.71 19.70
CA VAL A 434 -29.96 -32.00 19.08
C VAL A 434 -29.47 -33.13 19.98
N PRO A 435 -30.35 -34.01 20.51
CA PRO A 435 -29.90 -35.14 21.32
C PRO A 435 -29.04 -36.09 20.47
N ALA A 436 -27.99 -36.67 21.05
CA ALA A 436 -27.01 -37.53 20.38
C ALA A 436 -27.67 -38.82 19.89
N LYS A 437 -28.50 -38.76 18.85
CA LYS A 437 -29.05 -39.92 18.12
C LYS A 437 -29.05 -39.62 16.62
N GLY A 438 -28.22 -40.40 15.90
CA GLY A 438 -28.34 -40.61 14.46
C GLY A 438 -27.35 -39.84 13.61
N ASN A 439 -26.39 -40.57 13.06
CA ASN A 439 -25.53 -40.16 11.94
C ASN A 439 -26.36 -39.50 10.80
N ARG A 440 -26.32 -38.17 10.71
CA ARG A 440 -26.60 -37.49 9.45
C ARG A 440 -25.34 -36.77 9.01
N LEU A 441 -24.78 -37.25 7.92
CA LEU A 441 -23.72 -36.60 7.17
C LEU A 441 -24.22 -35.21 6.70
N LEU A 442 -23.75 -34.16 7.35
CA LEU A 442 -23.90 -32.81 6.83
C LEU A 442 -22.91 -32.61 5.68
N HIS A 443 -23.44 -32.38 4.51
CA HIS A 443 -22.67 -31.89 3.35
C HIS A 443 -22.16 -30.48 3.63
N HIS A 444 -21.01 -30.39 4.29
CA HIS A 444 -20.25 -29.14 4.29
C HIS A 444 -19.43 -29.07 2.99
N ARG A 445 -19.58 -27.96 2.27
CA ARG A 445 -18.73 -27.62 1.13
C ARG A 445 -17.27 -27.65 1.60
N PRO A 446 -16.35 -28.26 0.86
CA PRO A 446 -14.94 -28.27 1.22
C PRO A 446 -14.39 -26.83 1.19
N PHE A 447 -13.51 -26.55 2.12
CA PHE A 447 -12.75 -25.31 2.17
C PHE A 447 -12.06 -25.09 0.82
N GLY A 448 -12.62 -24.22 -0.02
CA GLY A 448 -12.03 -23.82 -1.29
C GLY A 448 -10.80 -22.95 -1.06
N GLY A 449 -9.78 -23.26 -1.77
CA GLY A 449 -8.58 -22.70 -2.27
C GLY A 449 -7.72 -21.76 -1.46
#